data_c0aa0d9726e5659b2d46f56e595a5043
#
_entry.id   c0aa0d9726e5659b2d46f56e595a5043
#
_cell.length_a   1.000
_cell.length_b   1.000
_cell.length_c   1.000
_cell.angle_alpha   90.00
_cell.angle_beta   90.00
_cell.angle_gamma   90.00
#
_symmetry.space_group_name_H-M   'P 1'
#
loop_
_entity.id
_entity.type
_entity.pdbx_description
1 polymer ?
#
loop_
_entity_poly.entity_id
_entity_poly.type
_entity_poly.pdbx_seq_one_letter_code
_entity_poly.pdbx_strand_id
1 'polypeptide(L)'
;MKCLLAARLHRIPAIPIEIQCGGLDQEEEAIQDKRREENISQIVHQLGVKRDQQEQQDTAEERRRGIGRRQELGEFLGFLLNFFAFFIMIVPNSWATFQASPVVIAEGTDMMRAWAATWNPTWWPVNIHRLIANVVLGGYICGAYAGIRYLSAKTTEERDHYDWMGYVGNFIGVFGLLALPFAGYWLMREIYQYNQQMGITLMGGFLSWLFILQAMLIGVLFLGSNYYFWLGITYRIPGSALQYRKPIFAMLVVLLLCLAVWMTPHSLVASLEEAAKMGGTHHPLLGVLGVMSAKMTVANLMILVTFMSFIMYWRAGKQETAGWAKVAKAIIGAVLALASIAVIILGVWGYFVPAIIRINYFSTSQVLIVLGVMLTITPMVALLLKSARTTTEMVWGRMPPRAGYSLVLNAIMIVLLMTLMGYARSSSRVHWHVYGVLRDTSQYAFSPALGYASGIMSLCTFFFCMLVAFIFWVATMGDKAKVATEPKKAELPHGMPAMAGASSALDKPNATKF
;
A
#
# COMPACT_ATOMS: atom_id res chain seq x y z
N MET A 1 -20.13 9.80 -68.26
CA MET A 1 -18.97 10.11 -69.16
C MET A 1 -18.40 8.80 -69.66
N LYS A 2 -18.38 8.62 -70.96
CA LYS A 2 -17.81 7.58 -71.83
C LYS A 2 -18.51 6.23 -71.74
N CYS A 3 -19.41 5.91 -72.62
CA CYS A 3 -19.37 5.85 -74.12
C CYS A 3 -18.42 4.81 -74.67
N LEU A 4 -19.01 3.98 -75.46
CA LEU A 4 -18.49 3.46 -76.73
C LEU A 4 -17.69 2.15 -76.68
N LEU A 5 -18.19 1.22 -77.32
CA LEU A 5 -17.73 0.48 -78.55
C LEU A 5 -18.49 -0.85 -78.65
N ALA A 6 -18.92 -1.37 -79.64
CA ALA A 6 -19.05 -1.20 -81.12
C ALA A 6 -19.77 -2.44 -81.58
N ALA A 7 -20.72 -2.26 -82.33
CA ALA A 7 -21.04 -2.47 -83.72
C ALA A 7 -20.35 -3.66 -84.42
N ARG A 8 -21.24 -4.34 -85.20
CA ARG A 8 -21.12 -5.13 -86.46
C ARG A 8 -21.43 -6.62 -86.28
N LEU A 9 -22.31 -7.18 -87.02
CA LEU A 9 -22.75 -7.37 -88.35
C LEU A 9 -23.72 -8.58 -88.36
N HIS A 10 -24.83 -8.75 -88.97
CA HIS A 10 -25.16 -8.94 -90.37
C HIS A 10 -26.64 -9.20 -90.56
N ARG A 11 -27.13 -8.75 -91.70
CA ARG A 11 -28.45 -8.86 -92.32
C ARG A 11 -28.99 -10.27 -92.43
N ILE A 12 -30.31 -10.46 -92.31
CA ILE A 12 -31.19 -11.23 -93.12
C ILE A 12 -32.67 -10.82 -92.85
N PRO A 13 -33.64 -10.99 -93.76
CA PRO A 13 -34.72 -10.01 -93.99
C PRO A 13 -36.03 -10.29 -93.29
N ALA A 14 -36.89 -9.27 -93.33
CA ALA A 14 -38.19 -9.15 -92.73
C ALA A 14 -39.22 -10.21 -93.17
N ILE A 15 -39.94 -10.72 -92.17
CA ILE A 15 -41.30 -11.25 -92.29
C ILE A 15 -42.13 -10.52 -91.22
N PRO A 16 -43.23 -9.85 -91.55
CA PRO A 16 -44.05 -9.16 -90.57
C PRO A 16 -44.95 -10.16 -89.86
N ILE A 17 -44.75 -10.35 -88.60
CA ILE A 17 -45.78 -10.95 -87.72
C ILE A 17 -46.07 -9.89 -86.65
N GLU A 18 -47.22 -9.22 -86.85
CA GLU A 18 -47.84 -8.41 -85.81
C GLU A 18 -48.22 -9.28 -84.66
N ILE A 19 -47.40 -9.30 -83.64
CA ILE A 19 -47.75 -9.86 -82.34
C ILE A 19 -47.97 -8.70 -81.41
N GLN A 20 -49.20 -8.53 -80.98
CA GLN A 20 -49.66 -7.58 -79.99
C GLN A 20 -48.97 -7.83 -78.66
N CYS A 21 -47.79 -7.18 -78.37
CA CYS A 21 -47.06 -7.21 -77.15
C CYS A 21 -47.37 -5.99 -76.29
N GLY A 22 -48.65 -5.77 -75.98
CA GLY A 22 -49.08 -4.63 -75.15
C GLY A 22 -49.28 -4.92 -73.68
N GLY A 23 -49.04 -6.18 -73.22
CA GLY A 23 -49.31 -6.58 -71.81
C GLY A 23 -48.11 -7.06 -71.03
N LEU A 24 -47.03 -7.47 -71.67
CA LEU A 24 -45.86 -8.04 -70.98
C LEU A 24 -44.86 -6.96 -70.51
N ASP A 25 -44.76 -5.85 -71.24
CA ASP A 25 -43.83 -4.76 -70.88
C ASP A 25 -44.28 -3.99 -69.64
N GLN A 26 -45.60 -3.84 -69.40
CA GLN A 26 -46.10 -3.18 -68.18
C GLN A 26 -45.94 -4.03 -66.91
N GLU A 27 -46.03 -5.35 -67.02
CA GLU A 27 -45.78 -6.23 -65.87
C GLU A 27 -44.28 -6.32 -65.52
N GLU A 28 -43.40 -6.34 -66.52
CA GLU A 28 -41.95 -6.30 -66.30
C GLU A 28 -41.48 -4.95 -65.72
N GLU A 29 -42.00 -3.83 -66.16
CA GLU A 29 -41.74 -2.51 -65.61
C GLU A 29 -42.22 -2.41 -64.13
N ALA A 30 -43.39 -2.90 -63.83
CA ALA A 30 -43.96 -2.90 -62.50
C ALA A 30 -43.15 -3.80 -61.55
N ILE A 31 -42.62 -4.94 -62.05
CA ILE A 31 -41.71 -5.84 -61.25
C ILE A 31 -40.35 -5.20 -61.07
N GLN A 32 -39.82 -4.49 -62.05
CA GLN A 32 -38.55 -3.76 -61.94
C GLN A 32 -38.66 -2.57 -61.00
N ASP A 33 -39.74 -1.82 -60.99
CA ASP A 33 -39.97 -0.71 -60.06
C ASP A 33 -40.15 -1.22 -58.63
N LYS A 34 -40.87 -2.31 -58.42
CA LYS A 34 -41.00 -2.92 -57.11
C LYS A 34 -39.66 -3.42 -56.54
N ARG A 35 -38.82 -4.03 -57.38
CA ARG A 35 -37.44 -4.41 -57.01
C ARG A 35 -36.54 -3.21 -56.70
N ARG A 36 -36.77 -2.10 -57.42
CA ARG A 36 -36.05 -0.85 -57.18
C ARG A 36 -36.46 -0.21 -55.86
N GLU A 37 -37.74 -0.19 -55.54
CA GLU A 37 -38.23 0.29 -54.23
C GLU A 37 -37.75 -0.58 -53.07
N GLU A 38 -37.76 -1.91 -53.21
CA GLU A 38 -37.23 -2.82 -52.22
C GLU A 38 -35.71 -2.64 -51.99
N ASN A 39 -34.94 -2.44 -53.08
CA ASN A 39 -33.50 -2.18 -52.97
C ASN A 39 -33.23 -0.80 -52.34
N ILE A 40 -33.99 0.23 -52.66
CA ILE A 40 -33.87 1.55 -52.06
C ILE A 40 -34.23 1.47 -50.57
N SER A 41 -35.28 0.76 -50.20
CA SER A 41 -35.68 0.55 -48.82
C SER A 41 -34.60 -0.20 -48.01
N GLN A 42 -33.99 -1.22 -48.59
CA GLN A 42 -32.87 -1.94 -47.95
C GLN A 42 -31.63 -1.07 -47.78
N ILE A 43 -31.31 -0.24 -48.79
CA ILE A 43 -30.16 0.69 -48.69
C ILE A 43 -30.43 1.77 -47.64
N VAL A 44 -31.62 2.32 -47.57
CA VAL A 44 -32.01 3.31 -46.55
C VAL A 44 -31.98 2.70 -45.15
N HIS A 45 -32.46 1.47 -45.00
CA HIS A 45 -32.38 0.75 -43.74
C HIS A 45 -30.92 0.45 -43.31
N GLN A 46 -30.07 0.03 -44.25
CA GLN A 46 -28.64 -0.20 -43.97
C GLN A 46 -27.89 1.11 -43.64
N LEU A 47 -28.23 2.21 -44.30
CA LEU A 47 -27.66 3.53 -43.98
C LEU A 47 -28.13 4.03 -42.61
N GLY A 48 -29.41 3.81 -42.26
CA GLY A 48 -29.93 4.10 -40.92
C GLY A 48 -29.20 3.33 -39.81
N VAL A 49 -29.05 2.02 -39.98
CA VAL A 49 -28.33 1.16 -39.01
C VAL A 49 -26.86 1.57 -38.87
N LYS A 50 -26.19 1.91 -40.00
CA LYS A 50 -24.79 2.39 -39.93
C LYS A 50 -24.68 3.75 -39.24
N ARG A 51 -25.62 4.65 -39.46
CA ARG A 51 -25.66 5.95 -38.78
C ARG A 51 -25.87 5.81 -37.30
N ASP A 52 -26.80 4.94 -36.85
CA ASP A 52 -27.07 4.68 -35.45
C ASP A 52 -25.85 4.02 -34.74
N GLN A 53 -25.16 3.12 -35.45
CA GLN A 53 -23.92 2.51 -34.95
C GLN A 53 -22.79 3.55 -34.81
N GLN A 54 -22.67 4.46 -35.74
CA GLN A 54 -21.67 5.51 -35.70
C GLN A 54 -21.97 6.52 -34.59
N GLU A 55 -23.21 6.90 -34.38
CA GLU A 55 -23.65 7.80 -33.31
C GLU A 55 -23.44 7.15 -31.91
N GLN A 56 -23.66 5.83 -31.79
CA GLN A 56 -23.34 5.07 -30.58
C GLN A 56 -21.83 4.98 -30.33
N GLN A 57 -21.01 4.85 -31.38
CA GLN A 57 -19.56 4.84 -31.25
C GLN A 57 -19.03 6.21 -30.86
N ASP A 58 -19.51 7.29 -31.48
CA ASP A 58 -19.10 8.65 -31.16
C ASP A 58 -19.47 9.04 -29.72
N THR A 59 -20.69 8.68 -29.28
CA THR A 59 -21.11 8.89 -27.87
C THR A 59 -20.29 8.06 -26.87
N ALA A 60 -19.89 6.84 -27.24
CA ALA A 60 -19.03 6.00 -26.40
C ALA A 60 -17.60 6.57 -26.31
N GLU A 61 -17.09 7.10 -27.43
CA GLU A 61 -15.78 7.77 -27.45
C GLU A 61 -15.78 9.08 -26.65
N GLU A 62 -16.81 9.91 -26.78
CA GLU A 62 -16.96 11.12 -25.97
C GLU A 62 -17.04 10.82 -24.48
N ARG A 63 -17.78 9.76 -24.10
CA ARG A 63 -17.80 9.29 -22.70
C ARG A 63 -16.41 8.83 -22.25
N ARG A 64 -15.69 8.08 -23.08
CA ARG A 64 -14.31 7.64 -22.74
C ARG A 64 -13.36 8.82 -22.59
N ARG A 65 -13.42 9.81 -23.49
CA ARG A 65 -12.62 11.04 -23.40
C ARG A 65 -12.99 11.87 -22.16
N GLY A 66 -14.27 11.96 -21.83
CA GLY A 66 -14.74 12.64 -20.62
C GLY A 66 -14.28 11.95 -19.33
N ILE A 67 -14.28 10.62 -19.29
CA ILE A 67 -13.77 9.82 -18.16
C ILE A 67 -12.24 9.99 -18.07
N GLY A 68 -11.50 9.88 -19.19
CA GLY A 68 -10.05 10.07 -19.21
C GLY A 68 -9.64 11.44 -18.68
N ARG A 69 -10.28 12.51 -19.15
CA ARG A 69 -9.99 13.89 -18.68
C ARG A 69 -10.29 14.09 -17.20
N ARG A 70 -11.36 13.47 -16.67
CA ARG A 70 -11.66 13.51 -15.23
C ARG A 70 -10.63 12.73 -14.41
N GLN A 71 -10.13 11.64 -14.94
CA GLN A 71 -9.08 10.84 -14.31
C GLN A 71 -7.78 11.63 -14.26
N GLU A 72 -7.34 12.21 -15.37
CA GLU A 72 -6.12 13.06 -15.43
C GLU A 72 -6.21 14.25 -14.46
N LEU A 73 -7.37 14.92 -14.38
CA LEU A 73 -7.60 16.00 -13.43
C LEU A 73 -7.53 15.50 -11.99
N GLY A 74 -8.10 14.32 -11.71
CA GLY A 74 -8.03 13.69 -10.38
C GLY A 74 -6.60 13.33 -9.97
N GLU A 75 -5.81 12.80 -10.90
CA GLU A 75 -4.39 12.49 -10.68
C GLU A 75 -3.57 13.76 -10.42
N PHE A 76 -3.79 14.81 -11.21
CA PHE A 76 -3.12 16.11 -11.03
C PHE A 76 -3.48 16.77 -9.69
N LEU A 77 -4.75 16.78 -9.32
CA LEU A 77 -5.19 17.29 -8.02
C LEU A 77 -4.63 16.46 -6.86
N GLY A 78 -4.57 15.14 -7.02
CA GLY A 78 -3.93 14.24 -6.06
C GLY A 78 -2.44 14.54 -5.89
N PHE A 79 -1.72 14.79 -6.98
CA PHE A 79 -0.33 15.21 -6.92
C PHE A 79 -0.16 16.55 -6.20
N LEU A 80 -0.96 17.57 -6.53
CA LEU A 80 -0.92 18.87 -5.86
C LEU A 80 -1.23 18.75 -4.36
N LEU A 81 -2.22 17.93 -4.00
CA LEU A 81 -2.56 17.68 -2.60
C LEU A 81 -1.36 17.11 -1.83
N ASN A 82 -0.70 16.08 -2.38
CA ASN A 82 0.47 15.48 -1.76
C ASN A 82 1.66 16.45 -1.69
N PHE A 83 1.86 17.26 -2.73
CA PHE A 83 2.90 18.29 -2.76
C PHE A 83 2.71 19.31 -1.63
N PHE A 84 1.52 19.90 -1.49
CA PHE A 84 1.23 20.83 -0.41
C PHE A 84 1.24 20.16 0.96
N ALA A 85 0.74 18.93 1.09
CA ALA A 85 0.79 18.17 2.34
C ALA A 85 2.22 17.93 2.82
N PHE A 86 3.18 17.75 1.90
CA PHE A 86 4.59 17.67 2.25
C PHE A 86 5.09 18.95 2.91
N PHE A 87 4.78 20.13 2.36
CA PHE A 87 5.16 21.41 2.97
C PHE A 87 4.47 21.64 4.32
N ILE A 88 3.19 21.32 4.42
CA ILE A 88 2.44 21.39 5.67
C ILE A 88 3.08 20.49 6.74
N MET A 89 3.69 19.37 6.35
CA MET A 89 4.38 18.49 7.27
C MET A 89 5.73 19.08 7.72
N ILE A 90 6.58 19.56 6.78
CA ILE A 90 7.96 19.94 7.10
C ILE A 90 8.06 21.27 7.87
N VAL A 91 7.15 22.21 7.62
CA VAL A 91 7.19 23.53 8.28
C VAL A 91 6.90 23.45 9.78
N PRO A 92 5.78 22.86 10.26
CA PRO A 92 5.55 22.68 11.70
C PRO A 92 6.58 21.78 12.38
N ASN A 93 7.17 20.84 11.64
CA ASN A 93 8.23 20.01 12.19
C ASN A 93 9.49 20.80 12.55
N SER A 94 9.76 21.93 11.90
CA SER A 94 10.91 22.78 12.24
C SER A 94 10.83 23.25 13.69
N TRP A 95 9.66 23.74 14.11
CA TRP A 95 9.43 24.14 15.49
C TRP A 95 9.47 22.93 16.45
N ALA A 96 8.81 21.86 16.09
CA ALA A 96 8.72 20.67 16.92
C ALA A 96 10.08 20.01 17.17
N THR A 97 10.97 20.04 16.18
CA THR A 97 12.35 19.53 16.30
C THR A 97 13.28 20.52 16.99
N PHE A 98 13.11 21.82 16.75
CA PHE A 98 13.83 22.86 17.49
C PHE A 98 13.57 22.78 19.00
N GLN A 99 12.34 22.51 19.42
CA GLN A 99 12.05 22.29 20.84
C GLN A 99 12.84 21.13 21.45
N ALA A 100 13.13 20.09 20.69
CA ALA A 100 13.89 18.92 21.17
C ALA A 100 15.41 19.09 21.02
N SER A 101 15.86 19.76 19.95
CA SER A 101 17.28 19.97 19.64
C SER A 101 17.56 21.39 19.21
N PRO A 102 17.43 22.39 20.12
CA PRO A 102 17.69 23.78 19.80
C PRO A 102 19.13 24.02 19.37
N VAL A 103 19.31 24.92 18.42
CA VAL A 103 20.63 25.41 17.98
C VAL A 103 20.86 26.83 18.45
N VAL A 104 22.13 27.22 18.60
CA VAL A 104 22.48 28.59 18.89
C VAL A 104 22.17 29.43 17.65
N ILE A 105 21.33 30.43 17.83
CA ILE A 105 20.91 31.32 16.74
C ILE A 105 21.77 32.56 16.78
N ALA A 106 22.50 32.81 15.68
CA ALA A 106 23.31 33.99 15.51
C ALA A 106 22.43 35.26 15.45
N GLU A 107 23.04 36.42 15.69
CA GLU A 107 22.39 37.71 15.51
C GLU A 107 21.99 37.91 14.04
N GLY A 108 20.85 38.54 13.81
CA GLY A 108 20.31 38.76 12.47
C GLY A 108 18.83 39.15 12.50
N THR A 109 18.24 39.28 11.33
CA THR A 109 16.80 39.54 11.19
C THR A 109 15.98 38.36 11.67
N ASP A 110 14.72 38.58 12.06
CA ASP A 110 13.83 37.49 12.54
C ASP A 110 13.66 36.38 11.51
N MET A 111 13.66 36.71 10.22
CA MET A 111 13.61 35.71 9.14
C MET A 111 14.86 34.83 9.10
N MET A 112 16.06 35.45 9.24
CA MET A 112 17.33 34.71 9.28
C MET A 112 17.42 33.81 10.50
N ARG A 113 16.95 34.28 11.64
CA ARG A 113 16.87 33.48 12.89
C ARG A 113 15.92 32.30 12.76
N ALA A 114 14.72 32.51 12.21
CA ALA A 114 13.73 31.45 11.97
C ALA A 114 14.30 30.41 11.00
N TRP A 115 14.98 30.86 9.94
CA TRP A 115 15.62 29.96 8.99
C TRP A 115 16.74 29.12 9.64
N ALA A 116 17.62 29.75 10.40
CA ALA A 116 18.69 29.06 11.14
C ALA A 116 18.12 28.04 12.14
N ALA A 117 17.05 28.40 12.87
CA ALA A 117 16.37 27.49 13.80
C ALA A 117 15.77 26.25 13.12
N THR A 118 15.34 26.38 11.86
CA THR A 118 14.77 25.27 11.08
C THR A 118 15.79 24.16 10.86
N TRP A 119 17.06 24.49 10.61
CA TRP A 119 18.13 23.53 10.32
C TRP A 119 18.74 22.90 11.58
N ASN A 120 17.89 22.57 12.56
CA ASN A 120 18.34 21.86 13.75
C ASN A 120 18.65 20.37 13.45
N PRO A 121 19.50 19.70 14.27
CA PRO A 121 20.02 18.36 13.98
C PRO A 121 18.95 17.29 13.74
N THR A 122 17.79 17.39 14.40
CA THR A 122 16.73 16.39 14.30
C THR A 122 15.69 16.67 13.21
N TRP A 123 15.77 17.80 12.52
CA TRP A 123 14.75 18.21 11.55
C TRP A 123 14.64 17.27 10.35
N TRP A 124 15.74 17.00 9.67
CA TRP A 124 15.74 16.06 8.54
C TRP A 124 15.37 14.63 8.94
N PRO A 125 15.97 14.05 9.98
CA PRO A 125 15.61 12.69 10.43
C PRO A 125 14.12 12.56 10.76
N VAL A 126 13.53 13.55 11.44
CA VAL A 126 12.09 13.55 11.76
C VAL A 126 11.24 13.64 10.50
N ASN A 127 11.60 14.53 9.55
CA ASN A 127 10.83 14.70 8.33
C ASN A 127 10.84 13.43 7.46
N ILE A 128 11.99 12.79 7.27
CA ILE A 128 12.10 11.54 6.52
C ILE A 128 11.33 10.42 7.23
N HIS A 129 11.49 10.29 8.56
CA HIS A 129 10.75 9.30 9.33
C HIS A 129 9.24 9.50 9.22
N ARG A 130 8.74 10.74 9.33
CA ARG A 130 7.31 11.06 9.19
C ARG A 130 6.78 10.85 7.79
N LEU A 131 7.54 11.21 6.76
CA LEU A 131 7.14 10.97 5.37
C LEU A 131 6.88 9.48 5.12
N ILE A 132 7.81 8.64 5.53
CA ILE A 132 7.65 7.18 5.41
C ILE A 132 6.49 6.68 6.27
N ALA A 133 6.36 7.18 7.52
CA ALA A 133 5.26 6.82 8.42
C ALA A 133 3.88 7.18 7.84
N ASN A 134 3.76 8.32 7.14
CA ASN A 134 2.53 8.72 6.46
C ASN A 134 2.19 7.77 5.30
N VAL A 135 3.18 7.29 4.55
CA VAL A 135 2.97 6.26 3.50
C VAL A 135 2.46 4.96 4.13
N VAL A 136 3.04 4.53 5.26
CA VAL A 136 2.59 3.34 6.01
C VAL A 136 1.14 3.51 6.46
N LEU A 137 0.83 4.67 7.08
CA LEU A 137 -0.52 5.00 7.54
C LEU A 137 -1.51 4.96 6.37
N GLY A 138 -1.22 5.63 5.27
CA GLY A 138 -2.07 5.68 4.07
C GLY A 138 -2.34 4.28 3.51
N GLY A 139 -1.32 3.43 3.42
CA GLY A 139 -1.45 2.05 2.97
C GLY A 139 -2.38 1.22 3.87
N TYR A 140 -2.21 1.28 5.18
CA TYR A 140 -3.06 0.52 6.10
C TYR A 140 -4.48 1.09 6.22
N ILE A 141 -4.70 2.39 6.13
CA ILE A 141 -6.05 2.98 6.09
C ILE A 141 -6.79 2.54 4.81
N CYS A 142 -6.12 2.58 3.66
CA CYS A 142 -6.67 2.05 2.40
C CYS A 142 -7.00 0.56 2.53
N GLY A 143 -6.08 -0.22 3.13
CA GLY A 143 -6.30 -1.64 3.42
C GLY A 143 -7.49 -1.89 4.34
N ALA A 144 -7.65 -1.10 5.40
CA ALA A 144 -8.78 -1.23 6.32
C ALA A 144 -10.12 -0.92 5.64
N TYR A 145 -10.18 0.16 4.86
CA TYR A 145 -11.36 0.46 4.05
C TYR A 145 -11.73 -0.72 3.14
N ALA A 146 -10.75 -1.23 2.41
CA ALA A 146 -10.94 -2.40 1.57
C ALA A 146 -11.39 -3.62 2.36
N GLY A 147 -10.82 -3.87 3.55
CA GLY A 147 -11.21 -4.97 4.44
C GLY A 147 -12.66 -4.87 4.90
N ILE A 148 -13.12 -3.68 5.32
CA ILE A 148 -14.50 -3.43 5.73
C ILE A 148 -15.46 -3.65 4.56
N ARG A 149 -15.14 -3.10 3.38
CA ARG A 149 -15.96 -3.25 2.18
C ARG A 149 -15.97 -4.70 1.68
N TYR A 150 -14.85 -5.40 1.77
CA TYR A 150 -14.76 -6.83 1.46
C TYR A 150 -15.70 -7.68 2.31
N LEU A 151 -15.75 -7.41 3.63
CA LEU A 151 -16.60 -8.12 4.57
C LEU A 151 -18.10 -7.83 4.33
N SER A 152 -18.44 -6.66 3.79
CA SER A 152 -19.82 -6.24 3.49
C SER A 152 -20.22 -6.43 2.03
N ALA A 153 -19.33 -6.93 1.17
CA ALA A 153 -19.57 -7.10 -0.25
C ALA A 153 -20.66 -8.13 -0.53
N LYS A 154 -21.61 -7.76 -1.39
CA LYS A 154 -22.76 -8.60 -1.77
C LYS A 154 -22.56 -9.34 -3.07
N THR A 155 -21.74 -8.79 -3.98
CA THR A 155 -21.46 -9.38 -5.28
C THR A 155 -20.03 -9.93 -5.34
N THR A 156 -19.79 -10.88 -6.25
CA THR A 156 -18.45 -11.43 -6.48
C THR A 156 -17.50 -10.35 -6.99
N GLU A 157 -17.96 -9.49 -7.89
CA GLU A 157 -17.18 -8.41 -8.46
C GLU A 157 -16.72 -7.40 -7.39
N GLU A 158 -17.59 -7.04 -6.45
CA GLU A 158 -17.21 -6.20 -5.31
C GLU A 158 -16.16 -6.89 -4.44
N ARG A 159 -16.30 -8.19 -4.19
CA ARG A 159 -15.33 -8.96 -3.40
C ARG A 159 -13.96 -9.00 -4.08
N ASP A 160 -13.92 -9.23 -5.38
CA ASP A 160 -12.69 -9.25 -6.18
C ASP A 160 -12.01 -7.88 -6.14
N HIS A 161 -12.76 -6.81 -6.35
CA HIS A 161 -12.26 -5.44 -6.32
C HIS A 161 -11.67 -5.07 -4.96
N TYR A 162 -12.40 -5.30 -3.86
CA TYR A 162 -11.93 -4.94 -2.53
C TYR A 162 -10.83 -5.87 -2.01
N ASP A 163 -10.77 -7.12 -2.47
CA ASP A 163 -9.64 -8.01 -2.20
C ASP A 163 -8.36 -7.51 -2.87
N TRP A 164 -8.44 -7.08 -4.12
CA TRP A 164 -7.33 -6.44 -4.83
C TRP A 164 -6.89 -5.13 -4.14
N MET A 165 -7.84 -4.27 -3.79
CA MET A 165 -7.56 -3.02 -3.09
C MET A 165 -6.89 -3.26 -1.73
N GLY A 166 -7.36 -4.25 -0.97
CA GLY A 166 -6.75 -4.66 0.30
C GLY A 166 -5.32 -5.16 0.14
N TYR A 167 -5.04 -5.89 -0.94
CA TYR A 167 -3.68 -6.29 -1.29
C TYR A 167 -2.77 -5.09 -1.57
N VAL A 168 -3.22 -4.15 -2.39
CA VAL A 168 -2.45 -2.93 -2.71
C VAL A 168 -2.20 -2.11 -1.45
N GLY A 169 -3.22 -1.91 -0.61
CA GLY A 169 -3.08 -1.19 0.66
C GLY A 169 -2.07 -1.84 1.60
N ASN A 170 -2.17 -3.15 1.82
CA ASN A 170 -1.19 -3.87 2.64
C ASN A 170 0.22 -3.85 2.03
N PHE A 171 0.34 -3.95 0.71
CA PHE A 171 1.62 -3.87 0.02
C PHE A 171 2.32 -2.52 0.24
N ILE A 172 1.60 -1.41 0.07
CA ILE A 172 2.12 -0.05 0.32
C ILE A 172 2.51 0.10 1.80
N GLY A 173 1.64 -0.36 2.71
CA GLY A 173 1.92 -0.35 4.14
C GLY A 173 3.18 -1.12 4.51
N VAL A 174 3.37 -2.33 3.99
CA VAL A 174 4.56 -3.16 4.22
C VAL A 174 5.81 -2.55 3.61
N PHE A 175 5.73 -2.02 2.39
CA PHE A 175 6.87 -1.38 1.74
C PHE A 175 7.41 -0.22 2.59
N GLY A 176 6.53 0.65 3.08
CA GLY A 176 6.91 1.70 4.01
C GLY A 176 7.37 1.17 5.37
N LEU A 177 6.72 0.12 5.90
CA LEU A 177 7.09 -0.51 7.17
C LEU A 177 8.50 -1.13 7.13
N LEU A 178 8.96 -1.64 5.99
CA LEU A 178 10.33 -2.12 5.82
C LEU A 178 11.35 -0.98 5.83
N ALA A 179 11.00 0.19 5.30
CA ALA A 179 11.88 1.37 5.25
C ALA A 179 11.88 2.17 6.57
N LEU A 180 10.78 2.14 7.33
CA LEU A 180 10.57 2.96 8.52
C LEU A 180 11.60 2.73 9.64
N PRO A 181 12.04 1.50 9.97
CA PRO A 181 13.05 1.27 11.00
C PRO A 181 14.42 1.89 10.69
N PHE A 182 14.79 2.01 9.41
CA PHE A 182 16.05 2.67 9.01
C PHE A 182 15.98 4.18 9.29
N ALA A 183 14.86 4.82 8.93
CA ALA A 183 14.63 6.22 9.25
C ALA A 183 14.52 6.44 10.77
N GLY A 184 13.89 5.51 11.50
CA GLY A 184 13.80 5.53 12.95
C GLY A 184 15.16 5.38 13.62
N TYR A 185 16.02 4.50 13.11
CA TYR A 185 17.40 4.37 13.57
C TYR A 185 18.19 5.67 13.39
N TRP A 186 18.12 6.29 12.21
CA TRP A 186 18.76 7.57 11.95
C TRP A 186 18.29 8.64 12.93
N LEU A 187 16.98 8.79 13.13
CA LEU A 187 16.41 9.72 14.08
C LEU A 187 16.92 9.50 15.52
N MET A 188 16.92 8.26 15.99
CA MET A 188 17.41 7.94 17.34
C MET A 188 18.90 8.21 17.49
N ARG A 189 19.69 7.91 16.46
CA ARG A 189 21.12 8.21 16.45
C ARG A 189 21.38 9.70 16.63
N GLU A 190 20.68 10.57 15.88
CA GLU A 190 20.82 12.02 16.00
C GLU A 190 20.38 12.54 17.38
N ILE A 191 19.31 11.98 17.96
CA ILE A 191 18.89 12.32 19.33
C ILE A 191 19.97 11.95 20.34
N TYR A 192 20.57 10.77 20.26
CA TYR A 192 21.64 10.34 21.14
C TYR A 192 22.92 11.18 20.98
N GLN A 193 23.26 11.57 19.75
CA GLN A 193 24.40 12.42 19.46
C GLN A 193 24.19 13.85 19.99
N TYR A 194 22.97 14.37 19.86
CA TYR A 194 22.62 15.69 20.38
C TYR A 194 22.61 15.71 21.92
N ASN A 195 21.90 14.76 22.53
CA ASN A 195 21.84 14.61 23.99
C ASN A 195 21.56 13.16 24.38
N GLN A 196 22.58 12.51 24.94
CA GLN A 196 22.50 11.11 25.36
C GLN A 196 21.42 10.89 26.44
N GLN A 197 21.24 11.83 27.37
CA GLN A 197 20.24 11.72 28.44
C GLN A 197 18.82 11.71 27.87
N MET A 198 18.53 12.50 26.85
CA MET A 198 17.23 12.49 26.18
C MET A 198 16.96 11.12 25.52
N GLY A 199 17.95 10.55 24.84
CA GLY A 199 17.86 9.22 24.25
C GLY A 199 17.61 8.13 25.30
N ILE A 200 18.32 8.17 26.43
CA ILE A 200 18.12 7.26 27.56
C ILE A 200 16.71 7.42 28.14
N THR A 201 16.23 8.64 28.35
CA THR A 201 14.89 8.92 28.89
C THR A 201 13.80 8.32 27.98
N LEU A 202 13.96 8.43 26.67
CA LEU A 202 13.01 7.94 25.70
C LEU A 202 12.89 6.41 25.67
N MET A 203 14.03 5.70 25.80
CA MET A 203 14.08 4.26 25.58
C MET A 203 14.11 3.42 26.85
N GLY A 204 14.80 3.85 27.88
CA GLY A 204 15.07 3.03 29.05
C GLY A 204 14.81 3.71 30.39
N GLY A 205 14.52 5.01 30.42
CA GLY A 205 14.22 5.75 31.62
C GLY A 205 12.73 5.79 31.96
N PHE A 206 12.25 6.98 32.30
CA PHE A 206 10.85 7.24 32.69
C PHE A 206 9.84 6.80 31.62
N LEU A 207 10.18 6.83 30.34
CA LEU A 207 9.32 6.45 29.22
C LEU A 207 9.47 4.99 28.78
N SER A 208 10.18 4.15 29.54
CA SER A 208 10.41 2.74 29.16
C SER A 208 9.11 1.94 28.92
N TRP A 209 8.05 2.24 29.67
CA TRP A 209 6.74 1.61 29.46
C TRP A 209 6.11 1.99 28.10
N LEU A 210 6.31 3.22 27.64
CA LEU A 210 5.88 3.65 26.29
C LEU A 210 6.63 2.89 25.20
N PHE A 211 7.92 2.66 25.42
CA PHE A 211 8.75 1.88 24.50
C PHE A 211 8.22 0.44 24.36
N ILE A 212 7.84 -0.21 25.48
CA ILE A 212 7.26 -1.56 25.46
C ILE A 212 5.94 -1.57 24.69
N LEU A 213 5.05 -0.62 24.98
CA LEU A 213 3.77 -0.49 24.28
C LEU A 213 3.96 -0.24 22.77
N GLN A 214 4.89 0.64 22.41
CA GLN A 214 5.27 0.89 21.02
C GLN A 214 5.82 -0.37 20.34
N ALA A 215 6.68 -1.12 21.03
CA ALA A 215 7.24 -2.36 20.53
C ALA A 215 6.15 -3.40 20.27
N MET A 216 5.13 -3.49 21.11
CA MET A 216 3.98 -4.36 20.93
C MET A 216 3.16 -3.95 19.70
N LEU A 217 2.84 -2.66 19.52
CA LEU A 217 2.10 -2.17 18.37
C LEU A 217 2.84 -2.42 17.05
N ILE A 218 4.16 -2.15 17.01
CA ILE A 218 5.00 -2.46 15.85
C ILE A 218 5.01 -3.96 15.57
N GLY A 219 5.12 -4.77 16.61
CA GLY A 219 5.09 -6.22 16.50
C GLY A 219 3.80 -6.74 15.86
N VAL A 220 2.66 -6.20 16.27
CA VAL A 220 1.36 -6.55 15.68
C VAL A 220 1.28 -6.13 14.21
N LEU A 221 1.84 -4.97 13.84
CA LEU A 221 1.91 -4.55 12.43
C LEU A 221 2.72 -5.53 11.57
N PHE A 222 3.90 -5.94 12.04
CA PHE A 222 4.72 -6.94 11.35
C PHE A 222 3.99 -8.29 11.24
N LEU A 223 3.42 -8.76 12.33
CA LEU A 223 2.71 -10.04 12.36
C LEU A 223 1.45 -10.01 11.48
N GLY A 224 0.62 -8.98 11.59
CA GLY A 224 -0.62 -8.85 10.84
C GLY A 224 -0.38 -8.72 9.33
N SER A 225 0.65 -7.97 8.93
CA SER A 225 1.02 -7.82 7.51
C SER A 225 1.57 -9.11 6.91
N ASN A 226 2.44 -9.82 7.63
CA ASN A 226 2.93 -11.13 7.20
C ASN A 226 1.79 -12.15 7.13
N TYR A 227 0.91 -12.17 8.12
CA TYR A 227 -0.26 -13.04 8.15
C TYR A 227 -1.16 -12.81 6.92
N TYR A 228 -1.38 -11.55 6.54
CA TYR A 228 -2.15 -11.22 5.35
C TYR A 228 -1.49 -11.76 4.06
N PHE A 229 -0.17 -11.64 3.90
CA PHE A 229 0.56 -12.23 2.78
C PHE A 229 0.46 -13.76 2.77
N TRP A 230 0.61 -14.41 3.90
CA TRP A 230 0.53 -15.88 4.00
C TRP A 230 -0.87 -16.40 3.69
N LEU A 231 -1.92 -15.69 4.12
CA LEU A 231 -3.28 -15.97 3.69
C LEU A 231 -3.43 -15.80 2.17
N GLY A 232 -2.85 -14.75 1.59
CA GLY A 232 -2.86 -14.52 0.14
C GLY A 232 -2.23 -15.67 -0.65
N ILE A 233 -1.07 -16.17 -0.21
CA ILE A 233 -0.42 -17.35 -0.81
C ILE A 233 -1.36 -18.56 -0.76
N THR A 234 -2.03 -18.76 0.37
CA THR A 234 -2.86 -19.94 0.62
C THR A 234 -4.17 -19.91 -0.16
N TYR A 235 -4.83 -18.75 -0.25
CA TYR A 235 -6.20 -18.66 -0.76
C TYR A 235 -6.31 -18.07 -2.17
N ARG A 236 -5.39 -17.16 -2.56
CA ARG A 236 -5.42 -16.57 -3.91
C ARG A 236 -4.67 -17.39 -4.95
N ILE A 237 -3.74 -18.26 -4.54
CA ILE A 237 -2.90 -19.03 -5.46
C ILE A 237 -3.18 -20.52 -5.24
N PRO A 238 -4.09 -21.12 -6.04
CA PRO A 238 -4.47 -22.53 -5.90
C PRO A 238 -3.25 -23.45 -5.94
N GLY A 239 -3.22 -24.45 -5.06
CA GLY A 239 -2.14 -25.46 -5.01
C GLY A 239 -0.86 -25.03 -4.29
N SER A 240 -0.66 -23.76 -3.96
CA SER A 240 0.57 -23.29 -3.32
C SER A 240 0.61 -23.50 -1.79
N ALA A 241 -0.52 -23.72 -1.15
CA ALA A 241 -0.63 -23.85 0.31
C ALA A 241 0.32 -24.91 0.91
N LEU A 242 0.41 -26.10 0.30
CA LEU A 242 1.25 -27.19 0.79
C LEU A 242 2.76 -26.88 0.62
N GLN A 243 3.14 -26.28 -0.51
CA GLN A 243 4.52 -25.94 -0.82
C GLN A 243 5.10 -24.93 0.17
N TYR A 244 4.30 -23.93 0.56
CA TYR A 244 4.75 -22.83 1.41
C TYR A 244 4.48 -23.02 2.91
N ARG A 245 3.81 -24.11 3.32
CA ARG A 245 3.45 -24.37 4.73
C ARG A 245 4.68 -24.39 5.65
N LYS A 246 5.73 -25.12 5.30
CA LYS A 246 6.95 -25.23 6.12
C LYS A 246 7.69 -23.89 6.23
N PRO A 247 8.00 -23.18 5.13
CA PRO A 247 8.62 -21.85 5.20
C PRO A 247 7.80 -20.84 6.02
N ILE A 248 6.47 -20.80 5.82
CA ILE A 248 5.58 -19.91 6.58
C ILE A 248 5.66 -20.21 8.08
N PHE A 249 5.61 -21.49 8.46
CA PHE A 249 5.73 -21.87 9.88
C PHE A 249 7.08 -21.47 10.47
N ALA A 250 8.18 -21.70 9.76
CA ALA A 250 9.50 -21.29 10.20
C ALA A 250 9.60 -19.75 10.36
N MET A 251 9.09 -18.98 9.41
CA MET A 251 9.06 -17.52 9.51
C MET A 251 8.18 -17.03 10.67
N LEU A 252 7.04 -17.68 10.91
CA LEU A 252 6.19 -17.36 12.05
C LEU A 252 6.93 -17.57 13.39
N VAL A 253 7.63 -18.71 13.55
CA VAL A 253 8.41 -18.99 14.76
C VAL A 253 9.51 -17.95 14.96
N VAL A 254 10.28 -17.63 13.90
CA VAL A 254 11.34 -16.61 13.97
C VAL A 254 10.74 -15.25 14.34
N LEU A 255 9.63 -14.86 13.72
CA LEU A 255 8.96 -13.59 14.00
C LEU A 255 8.50 -13.51 15.45
N LEU A 256 7.88 -14.58 15.99
CA LEU A 256 7.42 -14.62 17.38
C LEU A 256 8.59 -14.55 18.37
N LEU A 257 9.70 -15.24 18.12
CA LEU A 257 10.90 -15.14 18.93
C LEU A 257 11.50 -13.73 18.90
N CYS A 258 11.58 -13.12 17.71
CA CYS A 258 12.03 -11.73 17.58
C CYS A 258 11.13 -10.77 18.36
N LEU A 259 9.81 -10.95 18.28
CA LEU A 259 8.85 -10.14 19.04
C LEU A 259 9.00 -10.32 20.55
N ALA A 260 9.20 -11.54 21.03
CA ALA A 260 9.42 -11.81 22.45
C ALA A 260 10.64 -11.03 22.99
N VAL A 261 11.73 -10.99 22.22
CA VAL A 261 12.91 -10.19 22.58
C VAL A 261 12.65 -8.70 22.43
N TRP A 262 12.00 -8.28 21.36
CA TRP A 262 11.68 -6.88 21.08
C TRP A 262 10.82 -6.23 22.18
N MET A 263 9.86 -6.98 22.72
CA MET A 263 8.93 -6.53 23.76
C MET A 263 9.52 -6.55 25.19
N THR A 264 10.73 -7.08 25.40
CA THR A 264 11.35 -7.00 26.73
C THR A 264 11.62 -5.55 27.13
N PRO A 265 11.55 -5.19 28.42
CA PRO A 265 11.97 -3.87 28.88
C PRO A 265 13.39 -3.53 28.41
N HIS A 266 13.61 -2.26 28.06
CA HIS A 266 14.93 -1.83 27.63
C HIS A 266 15.89 -1.74 28.84
N SER A 267 17.00 -2.44 28.76
CA SER A 267 18.07 -2.32 29.76
C SER A 267 18.94 -1.11 29.44
N LEU A 268 19.18 -0.27 30.44
CA LEU A 268 20.10 0.87 30.33
C LEU A 268 21.57 0.43 30.24
N VAL A 269 21.85 -0.80 30.63
CA VAL A 269 23.19 -1.37 30.57
C VAL A 269 23.54 -1.74 29.15
N ALA A 270 24.59 -1.16 28.66
CA ALA A 270 24.97 -1.28 27.27
C ALA A 270 26.03 -2.36 27.01
N SER A 271 26.86 -2.65 28.01
CA SER A 271 27.93 -3.65 27.96
C SER A 271 28.17 -4.27 29.34
N LEU A 272 28.92 -5.38 29.38
CA LEU A 272 29.34 -6.02 30.65
C LEU A 272 30.19 -5.09 31.50
N GLU A 273 31.01 -4.27 30.88
CA GLU A 273 31.84 -3.29 31.57
C GLU A 273 31.02 -2.20 32.27
N GLU A 274 29.99 -1.68 31.55
CA GLU A 274 29.05 -0.71 32.12
C GLU A 274 28.20 -1.35 33.23
N ALA A 275 27.82 -2.63 33.09
CA ALA A 275 27.14 -3.41 34.14
C ALA A 275 27.96 -3.49 35.41
N ALA A 276 29.24 -3.80 35.29
CA ALA A 276 30.16 -3.88 36.42
C ALA A 276 30.33 -2.52 37.12
N LYS A 277 30.43 -1.43 36.34
CA LYS A 277 30.54 -0.05 36.87
C LYS A 277 29.26 0.42 37.59
N MET A 278 28.11 -0.09 37.23
CA MET A 278 26.81 0.28 37.80
C MET A 278 26.38 -0.59 39.01
N GLY A 279 27.29 -1.40 39.53
CA GLY A 279 27.05 -2.19 40.78
C GLY A 279 26.29 -3.50 40.57
N GLY A 280 26.16 -4.01 39.36
CA GLY A 280 25.95 -5.42 39.06
C GLY A 280 24.60 -6.06 39.34
N THR A 281 23.56 -5.35 39.75
CA THR A 281 22.23 -5.94 39.96
C THR A 281 21.43 -5.95 38.69
N HIS A 282 21.66 -6.96 37.84
CA HIS A 282 20.86 -7.14 36.62
C HIS A 282 20.01 -8.39 36.73
N HIS A 283 18.75 -8.27 36.31
CA HIS A 283 17.95 -9.45 36.02
C HIS A 283 18.66 -10.25 34.93
N PRO A 284 18.99 -11.54 35.10
CA PRO A 284 19.81 -12.30 34.15
C PRO A 284 19.28 -12.26 32.72
N LEU A 285 17.96 -12.39 32.52
CA LEU A 285 17.34 -12.35 31.22
C LEU A 285 17.29 -10.93 30.62
N LEU A 286 16.95 -9.91 31.41
CA LEU A 286 16.87 -8.53 30.93
C LEU A 286 18.25 -7.95 30.61
N GLY A 287 19.30 -8.37 31.36
CA GLY A 287 20.67 -7.99 31.05
C GLY A 287 21.16 -8.50 29.69
N VAL A 288 20.58 -9.58 29.16
CA VAL A 288 20.93 -10.15 27.87
C VAL A 288 19.93 -9.73 26.79
N LEU A 289 18.63 -9.87 27.02
CA LEU A 289 17.59 -9.65 26.01
C LEU A 289 17.12 -8.20 25.94
N GLY A 290 17.21 -7.45 27.03
CA GLY A 290 16.74 -6.05 27.08
C GLY A 290 17.75 -5.04 26.53
N VAL A 291 18.97 -5.43 26.23
CA VAL A 291 20.01 -4.51 25.71
C VAL A 291 19.72 -4.06 24.29
N MET A 292 20.20 -2.87 23.95
CA MET A 292 19.98 -2.28 22.62
C MET A 292 20.52 -3.17 21.49
N SER A 293 21.63 -3.86 21.72
CA SER A 293 22.21 -4.78 20.74
C SER A 293 21.25 -5.91 20.35
N ALA A 294 20.63 -6.58 21.35
CA ALA A 294 19.64 -7.62 21.10
C ALA A 294 18.42 -7.06 20.33
N LYS A 295 17.91 -5.89 20.74
CA LYS A 295 16.75 -5.26 20.11
C LYS A 295 17.01 -4.87 18.66
N MET A 296 18.18 -4.30 18.36
CA MET A 296 18.57 -3.98 16.98
C MET A 296 18.68 -5.24 16.11
N THR A 297 19.24 -6.32 16.66
CA THR A 297 19.35 -7.60 15.96
C THR A 297 17.98 -8.16 15.60
N VAL A 298 17.05 -8.26 16.56
CA VAL A 298 15.71 -8.81 16.27
C VAL A 298 14.89 -7.92 15.38
N ALA A 299 15.03 -6.58 15.47
CA ALA A 299 14.38 -5.65 14.53
C ALA A 299 14.84 -5.90 13.09
N ASN A 300 16.14 -6.02 12.86
CA ASN A 300 16.71 -6.32 11.54
C ASN A 300 16.28 -7.72 11.04
N LEU A 301 16.19 -8.72 11.90
CA LEU A 301 15.66 -10.04 11.55
C LEU A 301 14.17 -10.00 11.19
N MET A 302 13.35 -9.23 11.90
CA MET A 302 11.93 -9.04 11.54
C MET A 302 11.76 -8.40 10.17
N ILE A 303 12.61 -7.42 9.83
CA ILE A 303 12.65 -6.82 8.50
C ILE A 303 12.98 -7.88 7.44
N LEU A 304 14.03 -8.67 7.65
CA LEU A 304 14.42 -9.75 6.72
C LEU A 304 13.32 -10.80 6.53
N VAL A 305 12.65 -11.22 7.61
CA VAL A 305 11.53 -12.19 7.55
C VAL A 305 10.37 -11.60 6.74
N THR A 306 10.04 -10.32 6.97
CA THR A 306 8.95 -9.66 6.24
C THR A 306 9.30 -9.47 4.76
N PHE A 307 10.53 -9.11 4.47
CA PHE A 307 11.05 -9.05 3.12
C PHE A 307 10.99 -10.42 2.41
N MET A 308 11.35 -11.50 3.12
CA MET A 308 11.23 -12.87 2.63
C MET A 308 9.78 -13.25 2.34
N SER A 309 8.83 -12.89 3.22
CA SER A 309 7.40 -13.14 2.99
C SER A 309 6.91 -12.42 1.74
N PHE A 310 7.36 -11.19 1.51
CA PHE A 310 7.05 -10.43 0.29
C PHE A 310 7.62 -11.12 -0.96
N ILE A 311 8.91 -11.49 -0.96
CA ILE A 311 9.56 -12.19 -2.08
C ILE A 311 8.85 -13.52 -2.37
N MET A 312 8.50 -14.25 -1.33
CA MET A 312 7.80 -15.53 -1.45
C MET A 312 6.41 -15.34 -2.09
N TYR A 313 5.66 -14.34 -1.67
CA TYR A 313 4.38 -13.99 -2.27
C TYR A 313 4.52 -13.59 -3.74
N TRP A 314 5.52 -12.76 -4.07
CA TRP A 314 5.77 -12.30 -5.43
C TRP A 314 6.13 -13.44 -6.39
N ARG A 315 6.82 -14.48 -5.90
CA ARG A 315 7.20 -15.67 -6.67
C ARG A 315 6.13 -16.76 -6.72
N ALA A 316 5.18 -16.73 -5.81
CA ALA A 316 4.14 -17.77 -5.73
C ALA A 316 3.31 -17.82 -7.02
N GLY A 317 3.01 -19.03 -7.52
CA GLY A 317 2.31 -19.26 -8.78
C GLY A 317 3.11 -19.00 -10.06
N LYS A 318 4.44 -18.79 -9.94
CA LYS A 318 5.32 -18.52 -11.07
C LYS A 318 6.47 -19.53 -11.12
N GLN A 319 6.80 -19.97 -12.32
CA GLN A 319 7.95 -20.86 -12.57
C GLN A 319 9.00 -20.08 -13.37
N GLU A 320 10.19 -19.94 -12.79
CA GLU A 320 11.30 -19.30 -13.46
C GLU A 320 11.84 -20.22 -14.57
N THR A 321 11.95 -19.69 -15.77
CA THR A 321 12.41 -20.40 -16.97
C THR A 321 13.85 -20.06 -17.36
N ALA A 322 14.45 -19.02 -16.73
CA ALA A 322 15.83 -18.63 -17.02
C ALA A 322 16.82 -19.74 -16.69
N GLY A 323 17.78 -20.00 -17.58
CA GLY A 323 18.81 -21.03 -17.37
C GLY A 323 19.66 -20.83 -16.11
N TRP A 324 19.82 -19.57 -15.69
CA TRP A 324 20.53 -19.17 -14.46
C TRP A 324 19.68 -19.17 -13.19
N ALA A 325 18.37 -19.50 -13.29
CA ALA A 325 17.43 -19.43 -12.16
C ALA A 325 17.86 -20.28 -10.95
N LYS A 326 18.44 -21.47 -11.17
CA LYS A 326 18.95 -22.33 -10.08
C LYS A 326 20.08 -21.65 -9.32
N VAL A 327 21.04 -21.06 -10.05
CA VAL A 327 22.18 -20.34 -9.48
C VAL A 327 21.71 -19.10 -8.74
N ALA A 328 20.81 -18.31 -9.32
CA ALA A 328 20.25 -17.13 -8.67
C ALA A 328 19.51 -17.47 -7.36
N LYS A 329 18.74 -18.55 -7.33
CA LYS A 329 18.07 -19.00 -6.09
C LYS A 329 19.08 -19.38 -5.00
N ALA A 330 20.16 -20.07 -5.39
CA ALA A 330 21.24 -20.40 -4.47
C ALA A 330 21.93 -19.15 -3.94
N ILE A 331 22.21 -18.17 -4.79
CA ILE A 331 22.81 -16.89 -4.41
C ILE A 331 21.85 -16.12 -3.45
N ILE A 332 20.57 -15.99 -3.80
CA ILE A 332 19.58 -15.33 -2.94
C ILE A 332 19.52 -15.99 -1.57
N GLY A 333 19.46 -17.33 -1.52
CA GLY A 333 19.46 -18.08 -0.26
C GLY A 333 20.73 -17.88 0.54
N ALA A 334 21.90 -17.93 -0.11
CA ALA A 334 23.20 -17.72 0.53
C ALA A 334 23.33 -16.28 1.08
N VAL A 335 22.96 -15.26 0.29
CA VAL A 335 23.00 -13.86 0.72
C VAL A 335 22.10 -13.62 1.93
N LEU A 336 20.87 -14.15 1.93
CA LEU A 336 19.97 -14.04 3.07
C LEU A 336 20.50 -14.75 4.32
N ALA A 337 21.04 -15.97 4.16
CA ALA A 337 21.62 -16.72 5.27
C ALA A 337 22.85 -16.00 5.84
N LEU A 338 23.78 -15.58 4.99
CA LEU A 338 24.98 -14.85 5.42
C LEU A 338 24.63 -13.51 6.08
N ALA A 339 23.67 -12.78 5.55
CA ALA A 339 23.22 -11.53 6.14
C ALA A 339 22.57 -11.75 7.51
N SER A 340 21.73 -12.77 7.65
CA SER A 340 21.12 -13.12 8.93
C SER A 340 22.17 -13.51 9.97
N ILE A 341 23.16 -14.32 9.58
CA ILE A 341 24.29 -14.70 10.44
C ILE A 341 25.11 -13.47 10.81
N ALA A 342 25.45 -12.60 9.84
CA ALA A 342 26.20 -11.37 10.10
C ALA A 342 25.48 -10.43 11.07
N VAL A 343 24.17 -10.25 10.91
CA VAL A 343 23.32 -9.46 11.81
C VAL A 343 23.36 -10.04 13.23
N ILE A 344 23.28 -11.35 13.40
CA ILE A 344 23.36 -12.01 14.70
C ILE A 344 24.76 -11.85 15.31
N ILE A 345 25.83 -12.09 14.54
CA ILE A 345 27.21 -11.95 15.03
C ILE A 345 27.49 -10.53 15.49
N LEU A 346 27.13 -9.53 14.67
CA LEU A 346 27.28 -8.11 15.04
C LEU A 346 26.45 -7.76 16.28
N GLY A 347 25.28 -8.36 16.43
CA GLY A 347 24.43 -8.20 17.61
C GLY A 347 25.07 -8.76 18.88
N VAL A 348 25.59 -9.98 18.81
CA VAL A 348 26.28 -10.62 19.92
C VAL A 348 27.56 -9.86 20.27
N TRP A 349 28.34 -9.48 19.27
CA TRP A 349 29.58 -8.70 19.50
C TRP A 349 29.27 -7.32 20.06
N GLY A 350 28.21 -6.67 19.61
CA GLY A 350 27.75 -5.37 20.12
C GLY A 350 27.45 -5.38 21.64
N TYR A 351 27.26 -6.56 22.24
CA TYR A 351 27.09 -6.71 23.67
C TYR A 351 28.40 -6.47 24.49
N PHE A 352 29.56 -6.75 23.88
CA PHE A 352 30.86 -6.65 24.54
C PHE A 352 31.58 -5.32 24.31
N VAL A 353 31.00 -4.39 23.56
CA VAL A 353 31.64 -3.11 23.24
C VAL A 353 30.89 -1.93 23.86
N PRO A 354 31.58 -0.80 24.15
CA PRO A 354 30.94 0.41 24.63
C PRO A 354 29.82 0.92 23.70
N ALA A 355 28.83 1.63 24.27
CA ALA A 355 27.66 2.12 23.56
C ALA A 355 28.01 2.97 22.31
N ILE A 356 29.02 3.81 22.38
CA ILE A 356 29.45 4.68 21.30
C ILE A 356 29.97 3.88 20.08
N ILE A 357 30.72 2.81 20.31
CA ILE A 357 31.23 1.91 19.26
C ILE A 357 30.08 1.13 18.69
N ARG A 358 29.20 0.60 19.52
CA ARG A 358 28.03 -0.16 19.09
C ARG A 358 27.12 0.66 18.18
N ILE A 359 26.73 1.88 18.58
CA ILE A 359 25.83 2.73 17.80
C ILE A 359 26.47 3.16 16.48
N ASN A 360 27.73 3.57 16.49
CA ASN A 360 28.38 4.13 15.31
C ASN A 360 28.81 3.06 14.28
N TYR A 361 29.20 1.88 14.72
CA TYR A 361 29.77 0.86 13.84
C TYR A 361 28.85 -0.38 13.74
N PHE A 362 28.53 -1.04 14.85
CA PHE A 362 27.83 -2.33 14.81
C PHE A 362 26.38 -2.21 14.39
N SER A 363 25.62 -1.33 15.01
CA SER A 363 24.21 -1.11 14.64
C SER A 363 24.08 -0.51 13.25
N THR A 364 24.96 0.41 12.88
CA THR A 364 25.02 0.97 11.52
C THR A 364 25.30 -0.11 10.48
N SER A 365 26.27 -1.00 10.74
CA SER A 365 26.60 -2.11 9.85
C SER A 365 25.43 -3.08 9.68
N GLN A 366 24.72 -3.44 10.76
CA GLN A 366 23.51 -4.27 10.67
C GLN A 366 22.46 -3.65 9.74
N VAL A 367 22.18 -2.35 9.90
CA VAL A 367 21.23 -1.61 9.07
C VAL A 367 21.66 -1.61 7.60
N LEU A 368 22.94 -1.33 7.33
CA LEU A 368 23.48 -1.31 5.96
C LEU A 368 23.46 -2.69 5.30
N ILE A 369 23.75 -3.75 6.04
CA ILE A 369 23.66 -5.14 5.56
C ILE A 369 22.23 -5.44 5.12
N VAL A 370 21.24 -5.18 5.96
CA VAL A 370 19.82 -5.46 5.65
C VAL A 370 19.33 -4.63 4.46
N LEU A 371 19.67 -3.35 4.42
CA LEU A 371 19.35 -2.48 3.30
C LEU A 371 20.02 -2.96 1.99
N GLY A 372 21.31 -3.32 2.05
CA GLY A 372 22.06 -3.86 0.92
C GLY A 372 21.44 -5.16 0.38
N VAL A 373 21.02 -6.06 1.28
CA VAL A 373 20.30 -7.29 0.92
C VAL A 373 18.99 -6.97 0.18
N MET A 374 18.19 -6.05 0.71
CA MET A 374 16.93 -5.67 0.07
C MET A 374 17.16 -5.05 -1.31
N LEU A 375 18.14 -4.17 -1.44
CA LEU A 375 18.48 -3.50 -2.70
C LEU A 375 19.09 -4.44 -3.74
N THR A 376 19.79 -5.50 -3.33
CA THR A 376 20.40 -6.46 -4.25
C THR A 376 19.46 -7.58 -4.65
N ILE A 377 18.68 -8.11 -3.73
CA ILE A 377 17.76 -9.23 -4.00
C ILE A 377 16.54 -8.78 -4.80
N THR A 378 15.99 -7.59 -4.55
CA THR A 378 14.80 -7.09 -5.25
C THR A 378 14.98 -7.06 -6.78
N PRO A 379 16.02 -6.42 -7.35
CA PRO A 379 16.22 -6.43 -8.79
C PRO A 379 16.56 -7.83 -9.33
N MET A 380 17.29 -8.65 -8.57
CA MET A 380 17.58 -10.02 -8.97
C MET A 380 16.29 -10.85 -9.11
N VAL A 381 15.37 -10.76 -8.17
CA VAL A 381 14.06 -11.41 -8.24
C VAL A 381 13.22 -10.82 -9.36
N ALA A 382 13.24 -9.51 -9.57
CA ALA A 382 12.53 -8.86 -10.67
C ALA A 382 13.01 -9.38 -12.04
N LEU A 383 14.33 -9.52 -12.23
CA LEU A 383 14.92 -10.08 -13.44
C LEU A 383 14.53 -11.55 -13.64
N LEU A 384 14.54 -12.36 -12.58
CA LEU A 384 14.09 -13.76 -12.63
C LEU A 384 12.63 -13.87 -13.06
N LEU A 385 11.78 -13.00 -12.53
CA LEU A 385 10.35 -13.01 -12.80
C LEU A 385 9.97 -12.42 -14.16
N LYS A 386 10.85 -11.62 -14.78
CA LYS A 386 10.65 -11.09 -16.14
C LYS A 386 10.51 -12.20 -17.19
N SER A 387 11.23 -13.30 -17.02
CA SER A 387 11.18 -14.48 -17.90
C SER A 387 10.32 -15.63 -17.32
N ALA A 388 9.69 -15.45 -16.16
CA ALA A 388 8.96 -16.52 -15.51
C ALA A 388 7.62 -16.78 -16.21
N ARG A 389 7.26 -18.06 -16.32
CA ARG A 389 5.94 -18.50 -16.79
C ARG A 389 4.98 -18.55 -15.61
N THR A 390 3.81 -17.95 -15.74
CA THR A 390 2.72 -18.11 -14.77
C THR A 390 2.19 -19.53 -14.85
N THR A 391 2.32 -20.28 -13.77
CA THR A 391 1.79 -21.66 -13.65
C THR A 391 0.40 -21.69 -13.05
N THR A 392 0.12 -20.72 -12.19
CA THR A 392 -1.18 -20.60 -11.52
C THR A 392 -1.55 -19.13 -11.46
N GLU A 393 -2.71 -18.79 -12.01
CA GLU A 393 -3.23 -17.42 -11.94
C GLU A 393 -3.74 -17.13 -10.52
N MET A 394 -3.57 -15.86 -10.15
CA MET A 394 -4.06 -15.35 -8.87
C MET A 394 -5.57 -15.11 -8.95
N VAL A 395 -6.32 -15.72 -8.06
CA VAL A 395 -7.79 -15.60 -8.01
C VAL A 395 -8.17 -14.64 -6.88
N TRP A 396 -8.83 -13.55 -7.25
CA TRP A 396 -9.32 -12.56 -6.29
C TRP A 396 -10.63 -12.99 -5.62
N GLY A 397 -11.01 -12.31 -4.53
CA GLY A 397 -12.26 -12.54 -3.82
C GLY A 397 -12.33 -13.80 -2.95
N ARG A 398 -11.26 -14.58 -2.90
CA ARG A 398 -11.23 -15.86 -2.16
C ARG A 398 -10.65 -15.78 -0.75
N MET A 399 -10.29 -14.58 -0.30
CA MET A 399 -9.73 -14.43 1.05
C MET A 399 -10.75 -14.75 2.13
N PRO A 400 -10.33 -15.40 3.23
CA PRO A 400 -11.21 -15.63 4.37
C PRO A 400 -11.52 -14.31 5.11
N PRO A 401 -12.65 -14.21 5.83
CA PRO A 401 -13.02 -12.98 6.58
C PRO A 401 -11.93 -12.47 7.52
N ARG A 402 -11.14 -13.37 8.11
CA ARG A 402 -9.99 -13.01 8.98
C ARG A 402 -8.93 -12.15 8.30
N ALA A 403 -8.84 -12.18 6.96
CA ALA A 403 -7.97 -11.29 6.21
C ALA A 403 -8.45 -9.83 6.29
N GLY A 404 -9.76 -9.59 6.16
CA GLY A 404 -10.35 -8.27 6.35
C GLY A 404 -10.13 -7.75 7.77
N TYR A 405 -10.30 -8.60 8.79
CA TYR A 405 -10.04 -8.22 10.18
C TYR A 405 -8.57 -7.89 10.43
N SER A 406 -7.62 -8.59 9.80
CA SER A 406 -6.19 -8.27 9.94
C SER A 406 -5.83 -6.91 9.33
N LEU A 407 -6.46 -6.53 8.21
CA LEU A 407 -6.27 -5.21 7.61
C LEU A 407 -6.80 -4.08 8.51
N VAL A 408 -7.97 -4.27 9.11
CA VAL A 408 -8.55 -3.31 10.06
C VAL A 408 -7.69 -3.20 11.31
N LEU A 409 -7.22 -4.34 11.84
CA LEU A 409 -6.33 -4.37 13.00
C LEU A 409 -5.05 -3.58 12.73
N ASN A 410 -4.40 -3.79 11.57
CA ASN A 410 -3.19 -3.06 11.20
C ASN A 410 -3.42 -1.54 11.17
N ALA A 411 -4.57 -1.09 10.64
CA ALA A 411 -4.91 0.33 10.63
C ALA A 411 -5.12 0.89 12.05
N ILE A 412 -5.77 0.16 12.93
CA ILE A 412 -5.92 0.56 14.33
C ILE A 412 -4.54 0.67 15.01
N MET A 413 -3.68 -0.33 14.80
CA MET A 413 -2.34 -0.34 15.40
C MET A 413 -1.48 0.82 14.93
N ILE A 414 -1.49 1.16 13.63
CA ILE A 414 -0.70 2.29 13.13
C ILE A 414 -1.21 3.64 13.65
N VAL A 415 -2.53 3.82 13.77
CA VAL A 415 -3.11 5.06 14.34
C VAL A 415 -2.69 5.22 15.80
N LEU A 416 -2.81 4.16 16.60
CA LEU A 416 -2.37 4.16 18.00
C LEU A 416 -0.86 4.43 18.12
N LEU A 417 -0.05 3.80 17.25
CA LEU A 417 1.40 4.00 17.21
C LEU A 417 1.77 5.46 16.90
N MET A 418 1.12 6.07 15.91
CA MET A 418 1.35 7.47 15.55
C MET A 418 1.02 8.42 16.71
N THR A 419 -0.09 8.18 17.42
CA THR A 419 -0.50 8.94 18.60
C THR A 419 0.53 8.79 19.72
N LEU A 420 0.97 7.56 19.99
CA LEU A 420 1.96 7.25 21.02
C LEU A 420 3.32 7.92 20.75
N MET A 421 3.74 7.93 19.48
CA MET A 421 4.99 8.60 19.07
C MET A 421 4.94 10.11 19.29
N GLY A 422 3.79 10.75 19.06
CA GLY A 422 3.59 12.16 19.37
C GLY A 422 3.75 12.45 20.85
N TYR A 423 3.16 11.62 21.70
CA TYR A 423 3.29 11.72 23.16
C TYR A 423 4.73 11.48 23.62
N ALA A 424 5.37 10.40 23.15
CA ALA A 424 6.76 10.07 23.51
C ALA A 424 7.72 11.22 23.18
N ARG A 425 7.56 11.84 22.00
CA ARG A 425 8.38 13.00 21.61
C ARG A 425 8.21 14.19 22.55
N SER A 426 6.99 14.51 22.94
CA SER A 426 6.72 15.63 23.84
C SER A 426 7.25 15.34 25.24
N SER A 427 7.05 14.12 25.74
CA SER A 427 7.45 13.72 27.09
C SER A 427 8.97 13.51 27.25
N SER A 428 9.72 13.26 26.16
CA SER A 428 11.16 13.06 26.21
C SER A 428 11.93 14.31 26.64
N ARG A 429 11.35 15.49 26.53
CA ARG A 429 11.94 16.77 26.93
C ARG A 429 11.92 17.02 28.44
N VAL A 430 11.18 16.24 29.22
CA VAL A 430 11.10 16.27 30.70
C VAL A 430 11.12 17.69 31.29
N HIS A 431 9.99 18.34 31.44
CA HIS A 431 9.82 19.69 31.99
C HIS A 431 10.44 20.86 31.18
N TRP A 432 10.94 20.57 29.95
CA TRP A 432 11.48 21.60 29.08
C TRP A 432 10.51 21.90 27.92
N HIS A 433 10.13 23.17 27.80
CA HIS A 433 9.43 23.68 26.63
C HIS A 433 10.35 23.69 25.39
N VAL A 434 11.54 24.25 25.56
CA VAL A 434 12.66 24.11 24.63
C VAL A 434 13.83 23.52 25.41
N TYR A 435 14.30 22.35 25.00
CA TYR A 435 15.23 21.53 25.75
C TYR A 435 16.53 22.30 26.09
N GLY A 436 16.85 22.37 27.38
CA GLY A 436 18.03 23.06 27.89
C GLY A 436 17.98 24.61 27.82
N VAL A 437 16.93 25.21 27.23
CA VAL A 437 16.82 26.66 27.04
C VAL A 437 15.66 27.24 27.84
N LEU A 438 14.46 26.69 27.69
CA LEU A 438 13.24 27.24 28.30
C LEU A 438 12.47 26.14 29.03
N ARG A 439 12.21 26.31 30.33
CA ARG A 439 11.41 25.36 31.12
C ARG A 439 9.91 25.59 30.92
N ASP A 440 9.09 24.55 31.08
CA ASP A 440 7.63 24.63 31.01
C ASP A 440 7.03 25.55 32.10
N THR A 441 7.71 25.73 33.21
CA THR A 441 7.30 26.63 34.30
C THR A 441 7.63 28.10 34.05
N SER A 442 8.34 28.42 32.96
CA SER A 442 8.69 29.79 32.62
C SER A 442 7.47 30.58 32.12
N GLN A 443 7.36 31.83 32.54
CA GLN A 443 6.33 32.74 32.04
C GLN A 443 6.37 32.94 30.53
N TYR A 444 7.51 32.69 29.87
CA TYR A 444 7.67 32.79 28.42
C TYR A 444 7.30 31.51 27.66
N ALA A 445 6.99 30.42 28.37
CA ALA A 445 6.59 29.16 27.72
C ALA A 445 5.17 29.23 27.12
N PHE A 446 4.30 30.03 27.75
CA PHE A 446 2.89 30.19 27.37
C PHE A 446 2.60 31.66 27.08
N SER A 447 2.84 32.08 25.85
CA SER A 447 2.44 33.41 25.41
C SER A 447 0.97 33.46 24.98
N PRO A 448 0.27 34.62 25.07
CA PRO A 448 -1.09 34.78 24.53
C PRO A 448 -1.20 34.41 23.05
N ALA A 449 -0.13 34.61 22.27
CA ALA A 449 -0.05 34.19 20.86
C ALA A 449 -0.18 32.68 20.66
N LEU A 450 0.36 31.85 21.58
CA LEU A 450 0.20 30.40 21.55
C LEU A 450 -1.24 29.96 21.81
N GLY A 451 -1.93 30.63 22.75
CA GLY A 451 -3.36 30.40 22.99
C GLY A 451 -4.22 30.73 21.78
N TYR A 452 -3.93 31.85 21.11
CA TYR A 452 -4.60 32.24 19.87
C TYR A 452 -4.34 31.23 18.75
N ALA A 453 -3.10 30.84 18.51
CA ALA A 453 -2.72 29.85 17.50
C ALA A 453 -3.40 28.49 17.77
N SER A 454 -3.46 28.05 19.03
CA SER A 454 -4.15 26.82 19.43
C SER A 454 -5.66 26.90 19.12
N GLY A 455 -6.30 28.03 19.38
CA GLY A 455 -7.70 28.27 19.04
C GLY A 455 -7.97 28.18 17.54
N ILE A 456 -7.13 28.80 16.71
CA ILE A 456 -7.22 28.72 15.24
C ILE A 456 -7.03 27.28 14.76
N MET A 457 -6.02 26.58 15.29
CA MET A 457 -5.77 25.17 14.90
C MET A 457 -6.95 24.27 15.25
N SER A 458 -7.57 24.47 16.41
CA SER A 458 -8.76 23.73 16.81
C SER A 458 -9.95 24.00 15.87
N LEU A 459 -10.14 25.25 15.48
CA LEU A 459 -11.19 25.65 14.53
C LEU A 459 -10.92 25.04 13.13
N CYS A 460 -9.68 25.10 12.63
CA CYS A 460 -9.30 24.49 11.36
C CYS A 460 -9.52 22.97 11.39
N THR A 461 -9.16 22.31 12.49
CA THR A 461 -9.41 20.86 12.67
C THR A 461 -10.89 20.53 12.63
N PHE A 462 -11.72 21.34 13.30
CA PHE A 462 -13.17 21.18 13.26
C PHE A 462 -13.72 21.29 11.82
N PHE A 463 -13.36 22.33 11.09
CA PHE A 463 -13.76 22.49 9.69
C PHE A 463 -13.25 21.37 8.80
N PHE A 464 -12.03 20.90 9.02
CA PHE A 464 -11.49 19.75 8.29
C PHE A 464 -12.32 18.49 8.53
N CYS A 465 -12.66 18.19 9.78
CA CYS A 465 -13.55 17.06 10.12
C CYS A 465 -14.94 17.20 9.48
N MET A 466 -15.51 18.40 9.47
CA MET A 466 -16.79 18.67 8.81
C MET A 466 -16.69 18.46 7.29
N LEU A 467 -15.59 18.90 6.66
CA LEU A 467 -15.36 18.68 5.23
C LEU A 467 -15.23 17.19 4.90
N VAL A 468 -14.48 16.44 5.71
CA VAL A 468 -14.36 14.98 5.54
C VAL A 468 -15.72 14.30 5.66
N ALA A 469 -16.51 14.64 6.70
CA ALA A 469 -17.85 14.12 6.87
C ALA A 469 -18.77 14.46 5.67
N PHE A 470 -18.67 15.69 5.16
CA PHE A 470 -19.40 16.13 3.97
C PHE A 470 -19.01 15.31 2.71
N ILE A 471 -17.72 15.07 2.48
CA ILE A 471 -17.25 14.25 1.36
C ILE A 471 -17.81 12.82 1.45
N PHE A 472 -17.79 12.21 2.63
CA PHE A 472 -18.39 10.88 2.83
C PHE A 472 -19.90 10.89 2.60
N TRP A 473 -20.59 11.93 3.05
CA TRP A 473 -22.03 12.08 2.84
C TRP A 473 -22.37 12.20 1.34
N VAL A 474 -21.64 13.03 0.58
CA VAL A 474 -21.81 13.16 -0.88
C VAL A 474 -21.52 11.84 -1.59
N ALA A 475 -20.48 11.10 -1.18
CA ALA A 475 -20.17 9.80 -1.75
C ALA A 475 -21.33 8.80 -1.57
N THR A 476 -22.00 8.80 -0.41
CA THR A 476 -23.17 7.92 -0.18
C THR A 476 -24.38 8.30 -1.02
N MET A 477 -24.52 9.57 -1.40
CA MET A 477 -25.60 10.01 -2.30
C MET A 477 -25.37 9.50 -3.73
N GLY A 478 -24.13 9.50 -4.21
CA GLY A 478 -23.76 8.95 -5.51
C GLY A 478 -24.07 7.45 -5.64
N ASP A 479 -23.88 6.69 -4.59
CA ASP A 479 -24.19 5.25 -4.57
C ASP A 479 -25.72 5.00 -4.62
N LYS A 480 -26.51 5.83 -3.93
CA LYS A 480 -27.99 5.76 -3.98
C LYS A 480 -28.53 6.10 -5.36
N ALA A 481 -27.95 7.07 -6.06
CA ALA A 481 -28.34 7.44 -7.41
C ALA A 481 -28.04 6.33 -8.43
N LYS A 482 -26.93 5.59 -8.28
CA LYS A 482 -26.61 4.43 -9.13
C LYS A 482 -27.61 3.29 -8.96
N VAL A 483 -28.02 2.99 -7.73
CA VAL A 483 -29.02 1.95 -7.42
C VAL A 483 -30.40 2.32 -7.99
N ALA A 484 -30.75 3.61 -8.04
CA ALA A 484 -32.03 4.08 -8.59
C ALA A 484 -32.06 4.07 -10.14
N THR A 485 -30.90 4.06 -10.80
CA THR A 485 -30.77 4.09 -12.26
C THR A 485 -30.57 2.70 -12.88
N GLU A 486 -30.31 1.65 -12.09
CA GLU A 486 -30.34 0.29 -12.61
C GLU A 486 -31.79 -0.10 -12.96
N PRO A 487 -32.09 -0.44 -14.24
CA PRO A 487 -33.42 -0.91 -14.57
C PRO A 487 -33.72 -2.15 -13.74
N LYS A 488 -34.84 -2.13 -12.97
CA LYS A 488 -35.35 -3.32 -12.31
C LYS A 488 -35.30 -4.46 -13.32
N LYS A 489 -34.46 -5.45 -13.08
CA LYS A 489 -34.50 -6.69 -13.86
C LYS A 489 -35.94 -7.13 -13.89
N ALA A 490 -36.52 -7.17 -15.08
CA ALA A 490 -37.88 -7.61 -15.29
C ALA A 490 -38.02 -8.95 -14.57
N GLU A 491 -38.90 -9.01 -13.59
CA GLU A 491 -39.31 -10.27 -12.99
C GLU A 491 -39.86 -11.12 -14.13
N LEU A 492 -39.16 -12.21 -14.45
CA LEU A 492 -39.66 -13.24 -15.35
C LEU A 492 -41.04 -13.70 -14.83
N PRO A 493 -42.08 -13.74 -15.68
CA PRO A 493 -43.39 -14.18 -15.24
C PRO A 493 -43.29 -15.58 -14.63
N HIS A 494 -43.79 -15.73 -13.42
CA HIS A 494 -43.97 -17.00 -12.76
C HIS A 494 -44.85 -17.90 -13.65
N GLY A 495 -44.29 -18.90 -14.30
CA GLY A 495 -45.04 -19.87 -15.07
C GLY A 495 -44.24 -20.68 -16.08
N MET A 496 -43.13 -21.29 -15.66
CA MET A 496 -42.63 -22.49 -16.37
C MET A 496 -42.21 -23.53 -15.34
N PRO A 497 -42.67 -24.79 -15.49
CA PRO A 497 -42.31 -25.86 -14.56
C PRO A 497 -40.84 -26.21 -14.69
N ALA A 498 -40.17 -26.32 -13.54
CA ALA A 498 -38.79 -26.75 -13.44
C ALA A 498 -38.66 -28.16 -14.03
N MET A 499 -37.89 -28.31 -15.09
CA MET A 499 -37.37 -29.63 -15.47
C MET A 499 -36.34 -30.05 -14.42
N ALA A 500 -36.74 -31.01 -13.60
CA ALA A 500 -35.85 -31.76 -12.73
C ALA A 500 -34.93 -32.64 -13.58
N GLY A 501 -33.64 -32.49 -13.41
CA GLY A 501 -32.69 -33.43 -13.98
C GLY A 501 -31.26 -32.92 -14.01
N ALA A 502 -30.43 -33.52 -13.15
CA ALA A 502 -28.97 -33.53 -13.18
C ALA A 502 -28.22 -32.27 -12.71
N SER A 503 -27.85 -32.26 -11.46
CA SER A 503 -26.47 -32.08 -10.98
C SER A 503 -26.44 -31.89 -9.46
N SER A 504 -26.43 -32.96 -8.72
CA SER A 504 -26.05 -32.97 -7.31
C SER A 504 -24.90 -33.96 -7.10
N ALA A 505 -23.70 -33.55 -7.41
CA ALA A 505 -22.47 -34.18 -6.91
C ALA A 505 -21.29 -33.28 -7.28
N LEU A 506 -20.95 -32.33 -6.42
CA LEU A 506 -19.63 -31.69 -6.28
C LEU A 506 -19.83 -30.35 -5.56
N ASP A 507 -19.84 -30.39 -4.23
CA ASP A 507 -19.25 -29.37 -3.37
C ASP A 507 -19.64 -29.63 -1.90
N LYS A 508 -18.92 -30.52 -1.28
CA LYS A 508 -18.68 -30.45 0.17
C LYS A 508 -17.19 -30.20 0.36
N PRO A 509 -16.75 -29.02 0.80
CA PRO A 509 -15.38 -28.87 1.24
C PRO A 509 -15.21 -29.59 2.58
N ASN A 510 -14.32 -30.55 2.61
CA ASN A 510 -13.82 -31.20 3.82
C ASN A 510 -13.29 -30.11 4.78
N ALA A 511 -14.05 -29.87 5.82
CA ALA A 511 -13.61 -29.14 7.00
C ALA A 511 -12.65 -30.05 7.78
N THR A 512 -11.36 -29.97 7.47
CA THR A 512 -10.32 -30.45 8.37
C THR A 512 -10.13 -29.39 9.45
N LYS A 513 -10.52 -29.77 10.65
CA LYS A 513 -10.25 -29.07 11.91
C LYS A 513 -8.75 -28.82 12.06
N PHE A 514 -8.39 -27.56 12.32
CA PHE A 514 -7.22 -27.14 13.10
C PHE A 514 -7.66 -26.10 14.12
#